data_55dffbe3e1b988f06de05416ad4a1487
#
_entry.id   55dffbe3e1b988f06de05416ad4a1487
#
_cell.length_a   1.000
_cell.length_b   1.000
_cell.length_c   1.000
_cell.angle_alpha   90.00
_cell.angle_beta   90.00
_cell.angle_gamma   90.00
#
_symmetry.space_group_name_H-M   'P 1'
#
loop_
_entity.id
_entity.type
_entity.pdbx_description
1 polymer ?
#
loop_
_entity_poly.entity_id
_entity_poly.type
_entity_poly.pdbx_seq_one_letter_code
_entity_poly.pdbx_strand_id
1 'polypeptide(L)'
;MSDGRSVNGQLKKFVFRGKSTSNGDTRGEYLEIVIPELLTAGYSFYTWPSAPLLAWYLWTQRRHLRGLRVLELGCGTGLPGILAAKCGARVTLTDSVALPRSLRHLSACCEANGLVPNRDVHILGLAWGLFLSEVHSLRPVDLLLASDCFYEPSQFEEVLSTVAYLLDGTDARFLCSYQERSTDWSIEGLLKKWGLKGALLDLDSLSESSGVDYRALVGDRSLHLLEIVAV
;
A
#
# COMPACT_ATOMS: atom_id res chain seq x y z
N MET A 1 34.59 -15.50 -4.36
CA MET A 1 34.17 -15.46 -5.77
C MET A 1 32.81 -14.78 -5.79
N SER A 2 32.76 -13.51 -6.19
CA SER A 2 31.52 -12.72 -6.28
C SER A 2 30.76 -13.18 -7.52
N ASP A 3 29.62 -13.81 -7.32
CA ASP A 3 28.69 -14.19 -8.38
C ASP A 3 28.10 -12.90 -8.98
N GLY A 4 28.71 -12.39 -10.03
CA GLY A 4 28.36 -11.17 -10.74
C GLY A 4 27.15 -11.38 -11.67
N ARG A 5 26.04 -11.88 -11.13
CA ARG A 5 24.77 -11.80 -11.88
C ARG A 5 24.34 -10.34 -11.89
N SER A 6 24.42 -9.71 -13.04
CA SER A 6 23.82 -8.39 -13.26
C SER A 6 22.34 -8.48 -12.94
N VAL A 7 21.92 -7.84 -11.85
CA VAL A 7 20.51 -7.73 -11.51
C VAL A 7 19.88 -6.82 -12.56
N ASN A 8 19.04 -7.38 -13.45
CA ASN A 8 18.31 -6.60 -14.43
C ASN A 8 17.33 -5.68 -13.68
N GLY A 9 17.74 -4.44 -13.45
CA GLY A 9 16.91 -3.39 -12.89
C GLY A 9 16.22 -2.61 -14.00
N GLN A 10 14.97 -2.25 -13.78
CA GLN A 10 14.23 -1.30 -14.64
C GLN A 10 13.64 -0.19 -13.78
N LEU A 11 13.48 0.99 -14.37
CA LEU A 11 12.75 2.08 -13.75
C LEU A 11 11.31 2.08 -14.26
N LYS A 12 10.37 1.80 -13.38
CA LYS A 12 8.96 1.85 -13.70
C LYS A 12 8.36 3.18 -13.24
N LYS A 13 7.69 3.85 -14.15
CA LYS A 13 7.11 5.17 -13.94
C LYS A 13 5.61 5.07 -13.78
N PHE A 14 5.08 5.70 -12.75
CA PHE A 14 3.66 5.85 -12.48
C PHE A 14 3.31 7.34 -12.53
N VAL A 15 2.27 7.68 -13.31
CA VAL A 15 1.86 9.07 -13.53
C VAL A 15 0.41 9.22 -13.09
N PHE A 16 0.20 10.02 -12.06
CA PHE A 16 -1.11 10.34 -11.52
C PHE A 16 -1.52 11.73 -12.00
N ARG A 17 -2.73 11.85 -12.55
CA ARG A 17 -3.29 13.11 -13.04
C ARG A 17 -4.64 13.37 -12.41
N GLY A 18 -4.87 14.58 -11.89
CA GLY A 18 -6.16 15.05 -11.43
C GLY A 18 -7.03 15.51 -12.60
N LYS A 19 -8.36 15.53 -12.42
CA LYS A 19 -9.25 16.16 -13.39
C LYS A 19 -8.91 17.65 -13.50
N SER A 20 -8.87 18.17 -14.74
CA SER A 20 -8.82 19.62 -14.97
C SER A 20 -10.12 20.24 -14.44
N THR A 21 -10.00 21.24 -13.57
CA THR A 21 -11.17 21.99 -13.11
C THR A 21 -11.65 22.91 -14.25
N SER A 22 -12.96 23.04 -14.40
CA SER A 22 -13.64 23.81 -15.47
C SER A 22 -13.31 25.32 -15.50
N ASN A 23 -12.47 25.83 -14.63
CA ASN A 23 -12.10 27.24 -14.50
C ASN A 23 -10.86 27.65 -15.30
N GLY A 24 -10.53 26.96 -16.38
CA GLY A 24 -9.49 27.39 -17.32
C GLY A 24 -8.04 27.16 -16.88
N ASP A 25 -7.78 26.62 -15.69
CA ASP A 25 -6.44 26.19 -15.30
C ASP A 25 -6.17 24.79 -15.87
N THR A 26 -5.50 24.76 -17.03
CA THR A 26 -5.13 23.54 -17.75
C THR A 26 -3.99 22.76 -17.07
N ARG A 27 -3.43 23.27 -15.97
CA ARG A 27 -2.44 22.58 -15.16
C ARG A 27 -3.14 21.68 -14.14
N GLY A 28 -3.70 20.57 -14.62
CA GLY A 28 -4.22 19.52 -13.74
C GLY A 28 -3.15 19.10 -12.74
N GLU A 29 -3.55 18.83 -11.51
CA GLU A 29 -2.65 18.26 -10.49
C GLU A 29 -1.94 17.02 -11.07
N TYR A 30 -0.63 16.98 -10.93
CA TYR A 30 0.22 15.95 -11.53
C TYR A 30 1.22 15.45 -10.49
N LEU A 31 1.38 14.15 -10.42
CA LEU A 31 2.40 13.49 -9.61
C LEU A 31 3.03 12.35 -10.41
N GLU A 32 4.34 12.33 -10.45
CA GLU A 32 5.13 11.24 -11.00
C GLU A 32 5.86 10.51 -9.86
N ILE A 33 5.78 9.19 -9.87
CA ILE A 33 6.51 8.29 -8.97
C ILE A 33 7.30 7.32 -9.82
N VAL A 34 8.59 7.18 -9.51
CA VAL A 34 9.51 6.27 -10.20
C VAL A 34 9.90 5.17 -9.22
N ILE A 35 9.70 3.92 -9.63
CA ILE A 35 10.06 2.75 -8.82
C ILE A 35 11.18 1.97 -9.53
N PRO A 36 12.36 1.87 -8.92
CA PRO A 36 13.38 0.92 -9.34
C PRO A 36 12.88 -0.51 -9.08
N GLU A 37 12.65 -1.31 -10.11
CA GLU A 37 12.27 -2.71 -9.98
C GLU A 37 13.47 -3.62 -10.28
N LEU A 38 13.63 -4.70 -9.48
CA LEU A 38 14.68 -5.70 -9.65
C LEU A 38 14.03 -7.06 -9.92
N LEU A 39 13.68 -7.33 -11.16
CA LEU A 39 12.81 -8.43 -11.58
C LEU A 39 13.31 -9.84 -11.18
N THR A 40 14.61 -10.01 -10.98
CA THR A 40 15.22 -11.30 -10.61
C THR A 40 15.53 -11.43 -9.12
N ALA A 41 15.21 -10.41 -8.30
CA ALA A 41 15.66 -10.34 -6.91
C ALA A 41 14.65 -10.94 -5.89
N GLY A 42 13.39 -11.15 -6.30
CA GLY A 42 12.31 -11.70 -5.44
C GLY A 42 11.05 -10.83 -5.41
N TYR A 43 10.06 -11.27 -4.65
CA TYR A 43 8.71 -10.70 -4.65
C TYR A 43 8.64 -9.23 -4.20
N SER A 44 9.39 -8.84 -3.19
CA SER A 44 9.39 -7.46 -2.65
C SER A 44 10.09 -6.43 -3.55
N PHE A 45 10.69 -6.86 -4.66
CA PHE A 45 11.45 -6.01 -5.58
C PHE A 45 10.67 -5.66 -6.87
N TYR A 46 9.42 -6.08 -6.93
CA TYR A 46 8.51 -5.86 -8.03
C TYR A 46 7.23 -5.17 -7.54
N THR A 47 6.69 -4.24 -8.33
CA THR A 47 5.43 -3.57 -8.02
C THR A 47 4.26 -4.40 -8.51
N TRP A 48 3.61 -5.09 -7.60
CA TRP A 48 2.47 -5.96 -7.89
C TRP A 48 1.28 -5.18 -8.44
N PRO A 49 0.44 -5.78 -9.29
CA PRO A 49 -0.66 -5.09 -9.95
C PRO A 49 -1.68 -4.44 -9.02
N SER A 50 -1.84 -4.94 -7.80
CA SER A 50 -2.71 -4.37 -6.78
C SER A 50 -2.20 -3.02 -6.24
N ALA A 51 -0.88 -2.79 -6.22
CA ALA A 51 -0.32 -1.54 -5.70
C ALA A 51 -0.71 -0.30 -6.54
N PRO A 52 -0.68 -0.30 -7.88
CA PRO A 52 -1.24 0.79 -8.68
C PRO A 52 -2.73 1.04 -8.44
N LEU A 53 -3.55 0.00 -8.22
CA LEU A 53 -4.97 0.15 -7.91
C LEU A 53 -5.16 0.96 -6.62
N LEU A 54 -4.48 0.56 -5.54
CA LEU A 54 -4.52 1.28 -4.26
C LEU A 54 -3.96 2.70 -4.39
N ALA A 55 -2.84 2.86 -5.10
CA ALA A 55 -2.23 4.17 -5.31
C ALA A 55 -3.17 5.14 -6.07
N TRP A 56 -3.87 4.68 -7.09
CA TRP A 56 -4.87 5.49 -7.79
C TRP A 56 -6.05 5.86 -6.90
N TYR A 57 -6.53 4.93 -6.07
CA TYR A 57 -7.57 5.26 -5.09
C TYR A 57 -7.10 6.34 -4.12
N LEU A 58 -5.90 6.21 -3.56
CA LEU A 58 -5.32 7.24 -2.70
C LEU A 58 -5.15 8.58 -3.42
N TRP A 59 -4.77 8.57 -4.71
CA TRP A 59 -4.66 9.78 -5.50
C TRP A 59 -5.99 10.52 -5.63
N THR A 60 -7.12 9.81 -5.76
CA THR A 60 -8.45 10.44 -5.75
C THR A 60 -8.77 11.09 -4.41
N GLN A 61 -8.21 10.58 -3.32
CA GLN A 61 -8.37 11.07 -1.95
C GLN A 61 -7.21 11.98 -1.48
N ARG A 62 -6.27 12.35 -2.37
CA ARG A 62 -4.99 13.00 -2.03
C ARG A 62 -5.09 14.21 -1.11
N ARG A 63 -6.17 15.01 -1.22
CA ARG A 63 -6.38 16.20 -0.40
C ARG A 63 -6.66 15.87 1.06
N HIS A 64 -7.22 14.69 1.33
CA HIS A 64 -7.52 14.20 2.68
C HIS A 64 -6.33 13.49 3.33
N LEU A 65 -5.26 13.19 2.57
CA LEU A 65 -4.08 12.50 3.11
C LEU A 65 -3.18 13.43 3.93
N ARG A 66 -3.26 14.73 3.71
CA ARG A 66 -2.34 15.69 4.34
C ARG A 66 -2.42 15.64 5.86
N GLY A 67 -1.27 15.39 6.48
CA GLY A 67 -1.12 15.33 7.93
C GLY A 67 -1.56 14.03 8.57
N LEU A 68 -2.24 13.12 7.84
CA LEU A 68 -2.61 11.81 8.37
C LEU A 68 -1.37 10.97 8.69
N ARG A 69 -1.46 10.19 9.75
CA ARG A 69 -0.50 9.13 10.10
C ARG A 69 -0.88 7.89 9.34
N VAL A 70 -0.11 7.61 8.28
CA VAL A 70 -0.34 6.49 7.38
C VAL A 70 0.69 5.40 7.66
N LEU A 71 0.24 4.18 7.81
CA LEU A 71 1.07 3.00 7.97
C LEU A 71 0.80 2.02 6.83
N GLU A 72 1.82 1.62 6.08
CA GLU A 72 1.70 0.58 5.06
C GLU A 72 2.33 -0.73 5.53
N LEU A 73 1.54 -1.80 5.48
CA LEU A 73 1.95 -3.16 5.83
C LEU A 73 2.39 -3.92 4.58
N GLY A 74 3.54 -4.60 4.62
CA GLY A 74 4.04 -5.40 3.51
C GLY A 74 4.23 -4.58 2.23
N CYS A 75 4.83 -3.40 2.36
CA CYS A 75 4.83 -2.39 1.31
C CYS A 75 5.67 -2.74 0.06
N GLY A 76 6.56 -3.74 0.13
CA GLY A 76 7.42 -4.11 -1.01
C GLY A 76 8.18 -2.92 -1.58
N THR A 77 7.78 -2.44 -2.78
CA THR A 77 8.36 -1.25 -3.41
C THR A 77 7.79 0.07 -2.88
N GLY A 78 6.73 0.04 -2.08
CA GLY A 78 6.17 1.19 -1.35
C GLY A 78 5.38 2.19 -2.19
N LEU A 79 4.88 1.80 -3.37
CA LEU A 79 4.18 2.74 -4.28
C LEU A 79 3.01 3.50 -3.60
N PRO A 80 2.06 2.84 -2.89
CA PRO A 80 0.96 3.53 -2.21
C PRO A 80 1.45 4.50 -1.13
N GLY A 81 2.37 4.07 -0.27
CA GLY A 81 2.88 4.91 0.82
C GLY A 81 3.76 6.06 0.33
N ILE A 82 4.59 5.85 -0.71
CA ILE A 82 5.34 6.92 -1.37
C ILE A 82 4.36 7.97 -1.92
N LEU A 83 3.26 7.55 -2.56
CA LEU A 83 2.22 8.47 -3.02
C LEU A 83 1.61 9.24 -1.85
N ALA A 84 1.24 8.55 -0.76
CA ALA A 84 0.67 9.19 0.42
C ALA A 84 1.63 10.23 1.02
N ALA A 85 2.91 9.93 1.11
CA ALA A 85 3.95 10.85 1.59
C ALA A 85 4.07 12.09 0.68
N LYS A 86 4.09 11.89 -0.64
CA LYS A 86 4.11 12.99 -1.63
C LYS A 86 2.85 13.85 -1.56
N CYS A 87 1.73 13.32 -1.07
CA CYS A 87 0.50 14.05 -0.79
C CYS A 87 0.45 14.69 0.60
N GLY A 88 1.55 14.61 1.37
CA GLY A 88 1.71 15.30 2.65
C GLY A 88 1.28 14.50 3.88
N ALA A 89 1.09 13.19 3.77
CA ALA A 89 0.91 12.30 4.90
C ALA A 89 2.24 12.08 5.66
N ARG A 90 2.13 11.72 6.93
CA ARG A 90 3.25 11.21 7.75
C ARG A 90 3.26 9.70 7.63
N VAL A 91 4.22 9.15 6.88
CA VAL A 91 4.16 7.75 6.45
C VAL A 91 5.21 6.91 7.16
N THR A 92 4.76 5.76 7.68
CA THR A 92 5.60 4.63 8.07
C THR A 92 5.39 3.50 7.07
N LEU A 93 6.47 3.07 6.43
CA LEU A 93 6.50 1.95 5.49
C LEU A 93 7.05 0.73 6.21
N THR A 94 6.33 -0.38 6.19
CA THR A 94 6.78 -1.62 6.84
C THR A 94 6.83 -2.79 5.88
N ASP A 95 7.86 -3.61 6.04
CA ASP A 95 8.02 -4.89 5.33
C ASP A 95 8.65 -5.91 6.26
N SER A 96 8.78 -7.15 5.83
CA SER A 96 9.29 -8.24 6.66
C SER A 96 10.67 -7.92 7.27
N VAL A 97 10.76 -7.97 8.58
CA VAL A 97 12.02 -7.83 9.32
C VAL A 97 13.04 -8.93 8.93
N ALA A 98 12.56 -10.09 8.49
CA ALA A 98 13.40 -11.20 8.02
C ALA A 98 14.06 -10.93 6.66
N LEU A 99 13.66 -9.86 5.95
CA LEU A 99 14.14 -9.53 4.61
C LEU A 99 14.87 -8.16 4.57
N PRO A 100 16.05 -8.01 5.19
CA PRO A 100 16.77 -6.73 5.25
C PRO A 100 17.12 -6.14 3.86
N ARG A 101 17.20 -6.98 2.83
CA ARG A 101 17.42 -6.53 1.43
C ARG A 101 16.20 -5.80 0.89
N SER A 102 14.98 -6.24 1.24
CA SER A 102 13.73 -5.57 0.86
C SER A 102 13.64 -4.18 1.48
N LEU A 103 13.98 -4.05 2.78
CA LEU A 103 13.98 -2.75 3.45
C LEU A 103 15.02 -1.76 2.84
N ARG A 104 16.21 -2.25 2.45
CA ARG A 104 17.19 -1.41 1.74
C ARG A 104 16.70 -1.00 0.35
N HIS A 105 16.03 -1.91 -0.36
CA HIS A 105 15.44 -1.59 -1.66
C HIS A 105 14.31 -0.57 -1.54
N LEU A 106 13.45 -0.71 -0.54
CA LEU A 106 12.41 0.26 -0.22
C LEU A 106 13.00 1.66 0.04
N SER A 107 14.13 1.74 0.77
CA SER A 107 14.86 3.00 0.95
C SER A 107 15.26 3.62 -0.39
N ALA A 108 15.81 2.82 -1.30
CA ALA A 108 16.16 3.29 -2.64
C ALA A 108 14.93 3.74 -3.46
N CYS A 109 13.77 3.08 -3.32
CA CYS A 109 12.52 3.52 -3.94
C CYS A 109 12.07 4.88 -3.39
N CYS A 110 12.19 5.12 -2.09
CA CYS A 110 11.88 6.41 -1.48
C CYS A 110 12.84 7.51 -1.99
N GLU A 111 14.14 7.25 -1.98
CA GLU A 111 15.18 8.18 -2.44
C GLU A 111 15.02 8.56 -3.92
N ALA A 112 14.65 7.60 -4.78
CA ALA A 112 14.36 7.85 -6.20
C ALA A 112 13.20 8.84 -6.40
N ASN A 113 12.37 9.05 -5.36
CA ASN A 113 11.25 9.99 -5.36
C ASN A 113 11.52 11.24 -4.51
N GLY A 114 12.77 11.46 -4.09
CA GLY A 114 13.17 12.61 -3.30
C GLY A 114 12.70 12.56 -1.84
N LEU A 115 12.31 11.38 -1.34
CA LEU A 115 11.96 11.16 0.06
C LEU A 115 13.17 10.56 0.80
N VAL A 116 13.63 11.25 1.84
CA VAL A 116 14.76 10.76 2.64
C VAL A 116 14.24 9.85 3.76
N PRO A 117 14.68 8.58 3.81
CA PRO A 117 14.33 7.66 4.90
C PRO A 117 14.68 8.25 6.27
N ASN A 118 13.80 8.00 7.25
CA ASN A 118 13.87 8.51 8.63
C ASN A 118 13.83 10.04 8.80
N ARG A 119 13.58 10.78 7.73
CA ARG A 119 13.26 12.21 7.76
C ARG A 119 11.88 12.50 7.18
N ASP A 120 11.62 12.04 5.97
CA ASP A 120 10.38 12.30 5.23
C ASP A 120 9.41 11.12 5.31
N VAL A 121 9.94 9.91 5.43
CA VAL A 121 9.21 8.66 5.64
C VAL A 121 9.97 7.81 6.65
N HIS A 122 9.25 7.08 7.49
CA HIS A 122 9.86 6.11 8.40
C HIS A 122 9.80 4.71 7.78
N ILE A 123 10.91 3.96 7.83
CA ILE A 123 11.00 2.59 7.31
C ILE A 123 11.30 1.64 8.46
N LEU A 124 10.46 0.62 8.65
CA LEU A 124 10.56 -0.31 9.77
C LEU A 124 10.36 -1.75 9.30
N GLY A 125 11.21 -2.66 9.80
CA GLY A 125 10.98 -4.10 9.71
C GLY A 125 9.90 -4.54 10.68
N LEU A 126 8.89 -5.27 10.21
CA LEU A 126 7.77 -5.74 11.00
C LEU A 126 7.53 -7.23 10.74
N ALA A 127 7.15 -7.98 11.78
CA ALA A 127 6.60 -9.32 11.66
C ALA A 127 5.14 -9.29 12.07
N TRP A 128 4.24 -9.68 11.16
CA TRP A 128 2.81 -9.73 11.44
C TRP A 128 2.49 -10.78 12.50
N GLY A 129 1.46 -10.54 13.31
CA GLY A 129 1.05 -11.43 14.39
C GLY A 129 1.97 -11.42 15.61
N LEU A 130 3.11 -10.73 15.56
CA LEU A 130 4.03 -10.57 16.69
C LEU A 130 3.89 -9.17 17.32
N PHE A 131 3.35 -9.11 18.53
CA PHE A 131 3.09 -7.87 19.26
C PHE A 131 4.30 -7.46 20.10
N LEU A 132 5.40 -7.16 19.44
CA LEU A 132 6.62 -6.63 20.04
C LEU A 132 6.54 -5.09 20.22
N SER A 133 7.56 -4.51 20.82
CA SER A 133 7.65 -3.06 21.07
C SER A 133 7.46 -2.22 19.82
N GLU A 134 7.92 -2.72 18.68
CA GLU A 134 7.80 -2.06 17.38
C GLU A 134 6.34 -1.86 16.99
N VAL A 135 5.48 -2.89 17.12
CA VAL A 135 4.04 -2.77 16.80
C VAL A 135 3.35 -1.78 17.72
N HIS A 136 3.68 -1.80 19.03
CA HIS A 136 3.12 -0.84 20.00
C HIS A 136 3.50 0.61 19.66
N SER A 137 4.71 0.84 19.15
CA SER A 137 5.19 2.17 18.78
C SER A 137 4.54 2.75 17.52
N LEU A 138 3.86 1.93 16.72
CA LEU A 138 3.18 2.37 15.49
C LEU A 138 1.89 3.14 15.76
N ARG A 139 1.31 3.00 16.95
CA ARG A 139 0.09 3.74 17.30
C ARG A 139 0.43 5.16 17.78
N PRO A 140 -0.46 6.13 17.55
CA PRO A 140 -1.74 6.03 16.86
C PRO A 140 -1.59 6.15 15.33
N VAL A 141 -2.47 5.46 14.58
CA VAL A 141 -2.56 5.47 13.12
C VAL A 141 -3.91 6.05 12.70
N ASP A 142 -3.98 6.76 11.58
CA ASP A 142 -5.22 7.30 11.01
C ASP A 142 -5.67 6.47 9.80
N LEU A 143 -4.71 5.89 9.08
CA LEU A 143 -4.96 5.09 7.89
C LEU A 143 -3.92 3.98 7.77
N LEU A 144 -4.38 2.72 7.73
CA LEU A 144 -3.56 1.57 7.36
C LEU A 144 -3.72 1.29 5.87
N LEU A 145 -2.62 0.89 5.24
CA LEU A 145 -2.57 0.49 3.83
C LEU A 145 -1.93 -0.89 3.69
N ALA A 146 -2.35 -1.65 2.71
CA ALA A 146 -1.61 -2.79 2.22
C ALA A 146 -1.95 -3.08 0.76
N SER A 147 -0.95 -3.46 -0.02
CA SER A 147 -1.17 -3.98 -1.36
C SER A 147 -0.70 -5.42 -1.45
N ASP A 148 -1.65 -6.31 -1.75
CA ASP A 148 -1.40 -7.74 -1.95
C ASP A 148 -0.89 -8.51 -0.72
N CYS A 149 -1.42 -8.22 0.49
CA CYS A 149 -1.03 -8.96 1.70
C CYS A 149 -1.71 -10.33 1.81
N PHE A 150 -2.83 -10.58 1.12
CA PHE A 150 -3.58 -11.83 1.17
C PHE A 150 -3.17 -12.78 0.04
N TYR A 151 -1.89 -13.17 -0.01
CA TYR A 151 -1.31 -14.04 -1.03
C TYR A 151 -0.96 -15.44 -0.51
N GLU A 152 -0.84 -15.62 0.81
CA GLU A 152 -0.52 -16.87 1.50
C GLU A 152 -1.49 -17.10 2.66
N PRO A 153 -2.44 -18.05 2.55
CA PRO A 153 -3.49 -18.24 3.54
C PRO A 153 -3.00 -18.46 4.98
N SER A 154 -1.83 -19.07 5.15
CA SER A 154 -1.23 -19.28 6.47
C SER A 154 -0.89 -17.98 7.20
N GLN A 155 -0.79 -16.86 6.48
CA GLN A 155 -0.45 -15.53 7.02
C GLN A 155 -1.66 -14.59 7.17
N PHE A 156 -2.85 -14.99 6.73
CA PHE A 156 -4.03 -14.12 6.76
C PHE A 156 -4.39 -13.71 8.19
N GLU A 157 -4.25 -14.64 9.12
CA GLU A 157 -4.55 -14.36 10.53
C GLU A 157 -3.53 -13.40 11.15
N GLU A 158 -2.24 -13.57 10.85
CA GLU A 158 -1.19 -12.66 11.34
C GLU A 158 -1.40 -11.22 10.83
N VAL A 159 -1.78 -11.06 9.56
CA VAL A 159 -2.15 -9.75 9.00
C VAL A 159 -3.34 -9.17 9.76
N LEU A 160 -4.44 -9.91 9.86
CA LEU A 160 -5.69 -9.40 10.44
C LEU A 160 -5.59 -9.16 11.95
N SER A 161 -4.84 -9.97 12.70
CA SER A 161 -4.59 -9.71 14.11
C SER A 161 -3.78 -8.42 14.31
N THR A 162 -2.78 -8.17 13.45
CA THR A 162 -2.00 -6.93 13.47
C THR A 162 -2.88 -5.73 13.13
N VAL A 163 -3.74 -5.84 12.10
CA VAL A 163 -4.71 -4.81 11.72
C VAL A 163 -5.67 -4.53 12.87
N ALA A 164 -6.27 -5.56 13.47
CA ALA A 164 -7.19 -5.41 14.59
C ALA A 164 -6.57 -4.65 15.75
N TYR A 165 -5.34 -4.99 16.13
CA TYR A 165 -4.61 -4.27 17.18
C TYR A 165 -4.40 -2.79 16.83
N LEU A 166 -4.03 -2.49 15.58
CA LEU A 166 -3.75 -1.12 15.14
C LEU A 166 -5.01 -0.27 15.04
N LEU A 167 -6.16 -0.87 14.72
CA LEU A 167 -7.46 -0.20 14.62
C LEU A 167 -8.19 -0.10 15.98
N ASP A 168 -7.82 -0.92 16.96
CA ASP A 168 -8.52 -0.99 18.26
C ASP A 168 -8.63 0.37 18.95
N GLY A 169 -9.87 0.75 19.32
CA GLY A 169 -10.17 2.01 19.99
C GLY A 169 -9.89 3.27 19.15
N THR A 170 -9.90 3.19 17.83
CA THR A 170 -9.67 4.30 16.91
C THR A 170 -10.74 4.37 15.83
N ASP A 171 -10.87 5.53 15.17
CA ASP A 171 -11.66 5.70 13.93
C ASP A 171 -10.84 5.41 12.67
N ALA A 172 -9.66 4.81 12.80
CA ALA A 172 -8.79 4.47 11.70
C ALA A 172 -9.43 3.38 10.82
N ARG A 173 -9.02 3.35 9.56
CA ARG A 173 -9.46 2.33 8.61
C ARG A 173 -8.28 1.68 7.92
N PHE A 174 -8.45 0.44 7.52
CA PHE A 174 -7.48 -0.29 6.72
C PHE A 174 -7.98 -0.42 5.29
N LEU A 175 -7.26 0.16 4.37
CA LEU A 175 -7.49 0.05 2.93
C LEU A 175 -6.49 -0.95 2.35
N CYS A 176 -6.99 -2.01 1.76
CA CYS A 176 -6.13 -2.95 1.07
C CYS A 176 -6.63 -3.27 -0.33
N SER A 177 -5.68 -3.47 -1.23
CA SER A 177 -5.92 -4.05 -2.54
C SER A 177 -5.28 -5.43 -2.60
N TYR A 178 -5.94 -6.38 -3.24
CA TYR A 178 -5.41 -7.72 -3.41
C TYR A 178 -5.87 -8.35 -4.71
N GLN A 179 -5.09 -9.32 -5.17
CA GLN A 179 -5.48 -10.19 -6.26
C GLN A 179 -6.12 -11.46 -5.71
N GLU A 180 -7.36 -11.76 -6.11
CA GLU A 180 -7.99 -13.04 -5.81
C GLU A 180 -7.24 -14.16 -6.56
N ARG A 181 -6.73 -15.13 -5.80
CA ARG A 181 -5.97 -16.27 -6.33
C ARG A 181 -6.76 -17.58 -6.26
N SER A 182 -7.77 -17.62 -5.39
CA SER A 182 -8.69 -18.75 -5.25
C SER A 182 -10.00 -18.26 -4.64
N THR A 183 -11.11 -18.74 -5.19
CA THR A 183 -12.46 -18.50 -4.66
C THR A 183 -12.70 -19.17 -3.30
N ASP A 184 -11.86 -20.14 -2.94
CA ASP A 184 -11.95 -20.84 -1.65
C ASP A 184 -11.29 -20.06 -0.50
N TRP A 185 -10.55 -18.99 -0.82
CA TRP A 185 -9.88 -18.17 0.18
C TRP A 185 -10.81 -17.07 0.68
N SER A 186 -11.33 -17.24 1.89
CA SER A 186 -12.17 -16.24 2.55
C SER A 186 -11.54 -15.77 3.85
N ILE A 187 -11.59 -14.46 4.08
CA ILE A 187 -11.15 -13.82 5.35
C ILE A 187 -12.32 -13.52 6.28
N GLU A 188 -13.57 -13.78 5.89
CA GLU A 188 -14.77 -13.41 6.67
C GLU A 188 -14.77 -13.98 8.09
N GLY A 189 -14.40 -15.25 8.23
CA GLY A 189 -14.30 -15.91 9.55
C GLY A 189 -13.24 -15.24 10.43
N LEU A 190 -12.13 -14.81 9.84
CA LEU A 190 -11.05 -14.12 10.54
C LEU A 190 -11.46 -12.68 10.89
N LEU A 191 -12.14 -11.97 10.00
CA LEU A 191 -12.66 -10.64 10.31
C LEU A 191 -13.58 -10.70 11.54
N LYS A 192 -14.53 -11.63 11.56
CA LYS A 192 -15.41 -11.82 12.71
C LYS A 192 -14.64 -12.20 13.99
N LYS A 193 -13.64 -13.10 13.88
CA LYS A 193 -12.81 -13.51 15.02
C LYS A 193 -12.08 -12.34 15.66
N TRP A 194 -11.61 -11.39 14.85
CA TRP A 194 -10.81 -10.26 15.29
C TRP A 194 -11.60 -8.96 15.49
N GLY A 195 -12.96 -9.02 15.51
CA GLY A 195 -13.79 -7.83 15.71
C GLY A 195 -13.65 -6.79 14.59
N LEU A 196 -13.50 -7.26 13.36
CA LEU A 196 -13.34 -6.43 12.17
C LEU A 196 -14.54 -6.59 11.24
N LYS A 197 -14.82 -5.54 10.47
CA LYS A 197 -15.81 -5.53 9.40
C LYS A 197 -15.16 -5.06 8.11
N GLY A 198 -15.30 -5.84 7.05
CA GLY A 198 -14.79 -5.54 5.72
C GLY A 198 -15.90 -5.22 4.73
N ALA A 199 -15.63 -4.32 3.78
CA ALA A 199 -16.51 -4.02 2.65
C ALA A 199 -15.67 -3.86 1.38
N LEU A 200 -16.06 -4.58 0.32
CA LEU A 200 -15.49 -4.37 -1.01
C LEU A 200 -15.96 -3.02 -1.55
N LEU A 201 -15.02 -2.24 -2.08
CA LEU A 201 -15.32 -0.98 -2.75
C LEU A 201 -15.70 -1.26 -4.21
N ASP A 202 -16.84 -0.73 -4.63
CA ASP A 202 -17.31 -0.88 -6.00
C ASP A 202 -16.48 0.00 -6.95
N LEU A 203 -15.68 -0.66 -7.79
CA LEU A 203 -14.77 0.00 -8.73
C LEU A 203 -15.51 0.79 -9.82
N ASP A 204 -16.75 0.40 -10.19
CA ASP A 204 -17.53 1.10 -11.18
C ASP A 204 -18.03 2.44 -10.61
N SER A 205 -18.63 2.42 -9.43
CA SER A 205 -19.02 3.64 -8.70
C SER A 205 -17.83 4.55 -8.43
N LEU A 206 -16.65 4.00 -8.11
CA LEU A 206 -15.42 4.77 -7.95
C LEU A 206 -14.96 5.40 -9.27
N SER A 207 -15.09 4.70 -10.40
CA SER A 207 -14.74 5.22 -11.71
C SER A 207 -15.63 6.40 -12.08
N GLU A 208 -16.94 6.28 -11.88
CA GLU A 208 -17.92 7.35 -12.15
C GLU A 208 -17.64 8.60 -11.32
N SER A 209 -17.42 8.42 -10.01
CA SER A 209 -17.23 9.55 -9.10
C SER A 209 -15.88 10.25 -9.27
N SER A 210 -14.81 9.51 -9.49
CA SER A 210 -13.45 10.05 -9.57
C SER A 210 -13.00 10.39 -10.99
N GLY A 211 -13.57 9.71 -12.01
CA GLY A 211 -13.13 9.76 -13.41
C GLY A 211 -11.82 9.05 -13.68
N VAL A 212 -11.39 8.18 -12.77
CA VAL A 212 -10.31 7.23 -12.97
C VAL A 212 -10.92 5.95 -13.53
N ASP A 213 -10.39 5.44 -14.63
CA ASP A 213 -10.85 4.17 -15.19
C ASP A 213 -10.22 3.01 -14.42
N TYR A 214 -10.89 2.60 -13.32
CA TYR A 214 -10.42 1.48 -12.48
C TYR A 214 -10.50 0.15 -13.22
N ARG A 215 -11.43 -0.02 -14.17
CA ARG A 215 -11.51 -1.24 -14.99
C ARG A 215 -10.28 -1.40 -15.87
N ALA A 216 -9.81 -0.31 -16.49
CA ALA A 216 -8.56 -0.35 -17.25
C ALA A 216 -7.34 -0.64 -16.37
N LEU A 217 -7.32 -0.16 -15.11
CA LEU A 217 -6.25 -0.47 -14.16
C LEU A 217 -6.23 -1.95 -13.75
N VAL A 218 -7.39 -2.54 -13.58
CA VAL A 218 -7.55 -3.97 -13.23
C VAL A 218 -7.24 -4.86 -14.44
N GLY A 219 -7.72 -4.49 -15.64
CA GLY A 219 -7.62 -5.33 -16.83
C GLY A 219 -8.34 -6.67 -16.61
N ASP A 220 -7.72 -7.76 -17.06
CA ASP A 220 -8.25 -9.13 -16.92
C ASP A 220 -7.94 -9.78 -15.56
N ARG A 221 -7.42 -9.01 -14.58
CA ARG A 221 -7.07 -9.53 -13.26
C ARG A 221 -8.24 -9.42 -12.29
N SER A 222 -8.39 -10.42 -11.42
CA SER A 222 -9.35 -10.36 -10.29
C SER A 222 -8.75 -9.52 -9.15
N LEU A 223 -8.67 -8.20 -9.36
CA LEU A 223 -8.18 -7.25 -8.35
C LEU A 223 -9.36 -6.63 -7.61
N HIS A 224 -9.24 -6.56 -6.31
CA HIS A 224 -10.23 -6.00 -5.41
C HIS A 224 -9.62 -4.88 -4.56
N LEU A 225 -10.48 -3.95 -4.17
CA LEU A 225 -10.18 -2.92 -3.18
C LEU A 225 -11.13 -3.12 -2.00
N LEU A 226 -10.59 -3.26 -0.81
CA LEU A 226 -11.30 -3.61 0.41
C LEU A 226 -11.02 -2.56 1.48
N GLU A 227 -12.08 -2.11 2.16
CA GLU A 227 -11.99 -1.29 3.36
C GLU A 227 -12.37 -2.13 4.58
N ILE A 228 -11.56 -2.09 5.63
CA ILE A 228 -11.78 -2.79 6.89
C ILE A 228 -11.72 -1.77 8.03
N VAL A 229 -12.66 -1.90 8.97
CA VAL A 229 -12.76 -1.09 10.19
C VAL A 229 -12.95 -2.00 11.41
N ALA A 230 -12.62 -1.50 12.60
CA ALA A 230 -12.98 -2.15 13.85
C ALA A 230 -14.49 -2.04 14.09
N VAL A 231 -15.08 -3.04 14.81
CA VAL A 231 -16.52 -3.08 15.16
C VAL A 231 -16.73 -2.60 16.57
#